data_9f6b4ea6e9044a74a801c53aeaa14bce
#
_entry.id   9f6b4ea6e9044a74a801c53aeaa14bce
#
_cell.length_a   1.000
_cell.length_b   1.000
_cell.length_c   1.000
_cell.angle_alpha   90.00
_cell.angle_beta   90.00
_cell.angle_gamma   90.00
#
_symmetry.space_group_name_H-M   'P 1'
#
loop_
_entity.id
_entity.type
_entity.pdbx_description
1 polymer ?
#
loop_
_entity_poly.entity_id
_entity_poly.type
_entity_poly.pdbx_seq_one_letter_code
_entity_poly.pdbx_strand_id
1 'polypeptide(L)'
;VFKNWNDQRVGGDIISYMNGYKDPRREKMFTTVKVTDQETWMEVDGYAGIRIGIDVRTKDEMIGAYSKPIITSTSPYMWMNAAEITFLRAEGALWGWNMGGEAKDLYNQAIALSFEQYGVTGADTYTANTTDMPQAYDDPQYEYTDYEGPRSTITIAWEEGDNYFERNLERIITQKWIANFPLGVEAWSEYRRTGYPHLLPVIKNKSGGAIDTDHMIRRLWYPPIEYSENLSNIKLATGMLGGPDNGGTRLWWDKKPYANP
;
A
#
# COMPACT_ATOMS: atom_id res chain seq x y z
N VAL A 1 0.41 -20.69 8.21
CA VAL A 1 1.49 -20.23 7.33
C VAL A 1 2.42 -19.31 8.11
N PHE A 2 1.95 -18.14 8.62
CA PHE A 2 2.78 -17.16 9.33
C PHE A 2 3.66 -17.75 10.45
N LYS A 3 3.12 -18.66 11.25
CA LYS A 3 3.80 -19.19 12.43
C LYS A 3 4.84 -20.25 12.11
N ASN A 4 4.59 -21.07 11.10
CA ASN A 4 5.43 -22.28 10.86
C ASN A 4 6.56 -22.01 9.86
N TRP A 5 6.37 -21.15 8.87
CA TRP A 5 7.36 -20.91 7.81
C TRP A 5 8.24 -19.70 8.07
N ASN A 6 7.72 -18.68 8.81
CA ASN A 6 8.44 -17.44 9.13
C ASN A 6 8.99 -16.71 7.89
N ASP A 7 8.25 -16.75 6.77
CA ASP A 7 8.70 -16.21 5.48
C ASP A 7 8.11 -14.83 5.16
N GLN A 8 7.00 -14.46 5.81
CA GLN A 8 6.37 -13.17 5.55
C GLN A 8 7.18 -12.04 6.15
N ARG A 9 7.35 -10.98 5.37
CA ARG A 9 7.92 -9.70 5.77
C ARG A 9 7.02 -8.57 5.33
N VAL A 10 7.15 -7.45 6.01
CA VAL A 10 6.42 -6.23 5.65
C VAL A 10 7.00 -5.66 4.38
N GLY A 11 6.16 -5.12 3.49
CA GLY A 11 6.61 -4.49 2.26
C GLY A 11 7.33 -3.17 2.51
N GLY A 12 8.32 -2.86 1.67
CA GLY A 12 9.09 -1.61 1.73
C GLY A 12 8.20 -0.36 1.61
N ASP A 13 7.19 -0.44 0.76
CA ASP A 13 6.28 0.68 0.52
C ASP A 13 5.58 1.14 1.80
N ILE A 14 4.91 0.24 2.52
CA ILE A 14 4.16 0.63 3.72
C ILE A 14 5.08 1.12 4.83
N ILE A 15 6.29 0.57 4.93
CA ILE A 15 7.29 1.05 5.88
C ILE A 15 7.77 2.46 5.52
N SER A 16 8.06 2.73 4.24
CA SER A 16 8.46 4.07 3.79
C SER A 16 7.40 5.13 4.14
N TYR A 17 6.13 4.84 3.88
CA TYR A 17 5.03 5.73 4.24
C TYR A 17 4.91 5.91 5.76
N MET A 18 4.83 4.84 6.52
CA MET A 18 4.58 4.91 7.96
C MET A 18 5.79 5.43 8.75
N ASN A 19 7.02 5.19 8.28
CA ASN A 19 8.22 5.77 8.87
C ASN A 19 8.26 7.29 8.64
N GLY A 20 8.04 7.72 7.40
CA GLY A 20 8.04 9.14 7.06
C GLY A 20 6.94 9.92 7.79
N TYR A 21 5.76 9.35 7.95
CA TYR A 21 4.66 9.92 8.72
C TYR A 21 4.84 9.81 10.24
N LYS A 22 5.87 9.12 10.72
CA LYS A 22 6.07 8.80 12.15
C LYS A 22 4.82 8.16 12.78
N ASP A 23 4.15 7.31 11.98
CA ASP A 23 2.84 6.76 12.28
C ASP A 23 2.87 5.85 13.52
N PRO A 24 2.15 6.16 14.60
CA PRO A 24 2.21 5.38 15.84
C PRO A 24 1.60 3.98 15.70
N ARG A 25 0.77 3.74 14.67
CA ARG A 25 0.20 2.40 14.40
C ARG A 25 1.27 1.36 14.06
N ARG A 26 2.49 1.79 13.60
CA ARG A 26 3.62 0.88 13.31
C ARG A 26 3.92 -0.07 14.46
N GLU A 27 3.93 0.46 15.69
CA GLU A 27 4.26 -0.31 16.90
C GLU A 27 3.26 -1.43 17.18
N LYS A 28 2.05 -1.32 16.69
CA LYS A 28 0.98 -2.31 16.83
C LYS A 28 0.90 -3.26 15.64
N MET A 29 1.40 -2.84 14.49
CA MET A 29 1.33 -3.59 13.24
C MET A 29 2.58 -4.44 12.98
N PHE A 30 3.77 -3.95 13.36
CA PHE A 30 5.07 -4.49 12.92
C PHE A 30 6.04 -4.69 14.07
N THR A 31 6.87 -5.74 13.95
CA THR A 31 8.01 -5.94 14.85
C THR A 31 9.14 -4.99 14.46
N THR A 32 9.90 -4.54 15.46
CA THR A 32 11.16 -3.81 15.21
C THR A 32 12.25 -4.75 14.70
N VAL A 33 13.23 -4.15 14.02
CA VAL A 33 14.52 -4.74 13.63
C VAL A 33 15.62 -3.70 13.87
N LYS A 34 16.88 -4.10 13.79
CA LYS A 34 17.99 -3.17 13.83
C LYS A 34 18.12 -2.43 12.50
N VAL A 35 18.15 -1.12 12.54
CA VAL A 35 18.36 -0.24 11.38
C VAL A 35 19.43 0.79 11.71
N THR A 36 20.12 1.29 10.69
CA THR A 36 21.08 2.40 10.86
C THR A 36 20.31 3.72 10.89
N ASP A 37 20.47 4.47 11.97
CA ASP A 37 19.94 5.82 12.09
C ASP A 37 20.73 6.76 11.19
N GLN A 38 20.09 7.47 10.29
CA GLN A 38 20.72 8.27 9.24
C GLN A 38 21.39 9.56 9.76
N GLU A 39 21.02 10.01 10.96
CA GLU A 39 21.63 11.19 11.58
C GLU A 39 22.87 10.83 12.42
N THR A 40 22.75 9.76 13.18
CA THR A 40 23.79 9.35 14.15
C THR A 40 24.72 8.25 13.65
N TRP A 41 24.34 7.57 12.56
CA TRP A 41 25.02 6.39 12.02
C TRP A 41 25.13 5.22 13.02
N MET A 42 24.26 5.23 14.03
CA MET A 42 24.19 4.18 15.02
C MET A 42 23.10 3.16 14.69
N GLU A 43 23.29 1.95 15.15
CA GLU A 43 22.28 0.90 15.07
C GLU A 43 21.21 1.14 16.14
N VAL A 44 19.95 1.33 15.72
CA VAL A 44 18.79 1.56 16.57
C VAL A 44 17.68 0.57 16.27
N ASP A 45 16.72 0.44 17.17
CA ASP A 45 15.50 -0.31 16.91
C ASP A 45 14.57 0.53 16.02
N GLY A 46 14.23 -0.01 14.86
CA GLY A 46 13.39 0.66 13.86
C GLY A 46 12.53 -0.30 13.04
N TYR A 47 12.04 0.15 11.92
CA TYR A 47 11.21 -0.65 11.03
C TYR A 47 11.80 -0.65 9.63
N ALA A 48 11.98 -1.83 9.07
CA ALA A 48 12.45 -2.02 7.69
C ALA A 48 11.52 -2.95 6.95
N GLY A 49 11.22 -2.64 5.69
CA GLY A 49 10.37 -3.44 4.82
C GLY A 49 11.14 -3.94 3.60
N ILE A 50 10.72 -5.04 3.03
CA ILE A 50 11.35 -5.64 1.85
C ILE A 50 10.69 -5.13 0.56
N ARG A 51 11.48 -4.78 -0.45
CA ARG A 51 10.96 -4.39 -1.77
C ARG A 51 10.54 -5.58 -2.61
N ILE A 52 9.52 -5.37 -3.45
CA ILE A 52 9.04 -6.37 -4.40
C ILE A 52 10.09 -6.61 -5.50
N GLY A 53 10.34 -7.87 -5.81
CA GLY A 53 11.26 -8.28 -6.87
C GLY A 53 12.74 -8.36 -6.47
N ILE A 54 13.06 -8.22 -5.19
CA ILE A 54 14.39 -8.46 -4.66
C ILE A 54 14.76 -9.95 -4.76
N ASP A 55 16.00 -10.26 -5.12
CA ASP A 55 16.54 -11.61 -5.03
C ASP A 55 17.15 -11.85 -3.65
N VAL A 56 16.38 -12.38 -2.73
CA VAL A 56 16.88 -12.83 -1.43
C VAL A 56 17.67 -14.11 -1.61
N ARG A 57 18.95 -14.10 -1.24
CA ARG A 57 19.85 -15.26 -1.43
C ARG A 57 19.53 -16.38 -0.46
N THR A 58 19.27 -16.03 0.79
CA THR A 58 18.93 -17.00 1.84
C THR A 58 17.81 -16.49 2.71
N LYS A 59 17.07 -17.41 3.33
CA LYS A 59 16.03 -17.09 4.29
C LYS A 59 16.59 -16.36 5.53
N ASP A 60 17.78 -16.74 5.97
CA ASP A 60 18.40 -16.18 7.17
C ASP A 60 18.76 -14.70 7.00
N GLU A 61 19.21 -14.28 5.83
CA GLU A 61 19.43 -12.87 5.49
C GLU A 61 18.15 -12.05 5.64
N MET A 62 17.01 -12.59 5.26
CA MET A 62 15.71 -11.94 5.37
C MET A 62 15.21 -11.87 6.82
N ILE A 63 15.48 -12.89 7.63
CA ILE A 63 14.88 -13.04 8.97
C ILE A 63 15.28 -11.91 9.91
N GLY A 64 16.53 -11.50 9.90
CA GLY A 64 17.08 -10.48 10.81
C GLY A 64 16.89 -9.05 10.30
N ALA A 65 16.76 -8.86 8.99
CA ALA A 65 16.83 -7.54 8.35
C ALA A 65 15.47 -6.83 8.25
N TYR A 66 14.37 -7.58 8.14
CA TYR A 66 13.07 -6.97 7.83
C TYR A 66 12.00 -7.25 8.88
N SER A 67 11.18 -6.24 9.15
CA SER A 67 10.03 -6.28 10.05
C SER A 67 9.01 -7.33 9.63
N LYS A 68 8.34 -7.92 10.62
CA LYS A 68 7.23 -8.87 10.43
C LYS A 68 5.92 -8.25 10.85
N PRO A 69 4.80 -8.66 10.24
CA PRO A 69 3.49 -8.35 10.78
C PRO A 69 3.31 -8.98 12.19
N ILE A 70 2.73 -8.22 13.12
CA ILE A 70 2.34 -8.72 14.44
C ILE A 70 1.00 -9.45 14.29
N ILE A 71 1.05 -10.68 13.77
CA ILE A 71 -0.10 -11.55 13.58
C ILE A 71 0.15 -12.87 14.31
N THR A 72 -0.77 -13.25 15.19
CA THR A 72 -0.72 -14.49 15.97
C THR A 72 -1.83 -15.44 15.53
N SER A 73 -1.80 -16.66 16.04
CA SER A 73 -2.87 -17.63 15.79
C SER A 73 -4.24 -17.23 16.39
N THR A 74 -4.25 -16.26 17.27
CA THR A 74 -5.45 -15.72 17.95
C THR A 74 -5.81 -14.33 17.52
N SER A 75 -5.04 -13.73 16.57
CA SER A 75 -5.39 -12.42 16.01
C SER A 75 -6.74 -12.51 15.31
N PRO A 76 -7.65 -11.55 15.55
CA PRO A 76 -8.93 -11.52 14.86
C PRO A 76 -8.70 -11.35 13.35
N TYR A 77 -9.50 -12.06 12.57
CA TYR A 77 -9.50 -11.87 11.12
C TYR A 77 -10.29 -10.60 10.78
N MET A 78 -9.60 -9.60 10.25
CA MET A 78 -10.24 -8.38 9.77
C MET A 78 -10.95 -8.68 8.46
N TRP A 79 -12.26 -8.55 8.45
CA TRP A 79 -13.10 -8.69 7.26
C TRP A 79 -13.40 -7.33 6.65
N MET A 80 -13.75 -6.37 7.48
CA MET A 80 -14.08 -5.00 7.15
C MET A 80 -13.92 -4.16 8.42
N ASN A 81 -13.52 -2.90 8.30
CA ASN A 81 -13.34 -2.02 9.45
C ASN A 81 -14.10 -0.69 9.28
N ALA A 82 -14.38 -0.04 10.41
CA ALA A 82 -15.11 1.24 10.42
C ALA A 82 -14.34 2.38 9.73
N ALA A 83 -13.01 2.36 9.83
CA ALA A 83 -12.16 3.33 9.16
C ALA A 83 -12.30 3.24 7.64
N GLU A 84 -12.28 2.04 7.08
CA GLU A 84 -12.45 1.81 5.63
C GLU A 84 -13.75 2.42 5.10
N ILE A 85 -14.88 2.12 5.76
CA ILE A 85 -16.18 2.66 5.35
C ILE A 85 -16.21 4.19 5.46
N THR A 86 -15.55 4.74 6.47
CA THR A 86 -15.50 6.20 6.66
C THR A 86 -14.59 6.86 5.61
N PHE A 87 -13.49 6.22 5.20
CA PHE A 87 -12.69 6.68 4.06
C PHE A 87 -13.47 6.63 2.74
N LEU A 88 -14.27 5.60 2.48
CA LEU A 88 -15.15 5.55 1.32
C LEU A 88 -16.17 6.69 1.32
N ARG A 89 -16.71 7.04 2.50
CA ARG A 89 -17.57 8.22 2.64
C ARG A 89 -16.81 9.53 2.39
N ALA A 90 -15.58 9.65 2.89
CA ALA A 90 -14.73 10.81 2.63
C ALA A 90 -14.46 10.98 1.13
N GLU A 91 -14.15 9.89 0.42
CA GLU A 91 -14.00 9.91 -1.03
C GLU A 91 -15.29 10.33 -1.74
N GLY A 92 -16.44 9.75 -1.38
CA GLY A 92 -17.72 10.12 -1.95
C GLY A 92 -18.06 11.61 -1.73
N ALA A 93 -17.78 12.14 -0.51
CA ALA A 93 -17.95 13.56 -0.22
C ALA A 93 -16.99 14.45 -1.03
N LEU A 94 -15.75 14.00 -1.25
CA LEU A 94 -14.79 14.69 -2.13
C LEU A 94 -15.31 14.79 -3.58
N TRP A 95 -16.05 13.78 -4.05
CA TRP A 95 -16.76 13.79 -5.33
C TRP A 95 -18.06 14.63 -5.33
N GLY A 96 -18.39 15.27 -4.22
CA GLY A 96 -19.61 16.08 -4.07
C GLY A 96 -20.89 15.28 -3.77
N TRP A 97 -20.77 14.00 -3.39
CA TRP A 97 -21.92 13.20 -3.00
C TRP A 97 -22.33 13.47 -1.56
N ASN A 98 -23.63 13.35 -1.28
CA ASN A 98 -24.13 13.47 0.10
C ASN A 98 -23.77 12.23 0.92
N MET A 99 -22.65 12.29 1.63
CA MET A 99 -22.11 11.19 2.44
C MET A 99 -22.30 11.42 3.96
N GLY A 100 -23.09 12.44 4.33
CA GLY A 100 -23.40 12.73 5.74
C GLY A 100 -22.28 13.43 6.51
N GLY A 101 -21.41 14.17 5.81
CA GLY A 101 -20.33 14.99 6.36
C GLY A 101 -19.44 15.55 5.27
N GLU A 102 -18.62 16.54 5.61
CA GLU A 102 -17.62 17.09 4.73
C GLU A 102 -16.45 16.10 4.53
N ALA A 103 -15.83 16.14 3.36
CA ALA A 103 -14.75 15.19 3.00
C ALA A 103 -13.60 15.22 4.01
N LYS A 104 -13.17 16.41 4.44
CA LYS A 104 -12.13 16.61 5.46
C LYS A 104 -12.49 15.99 6.81
N ASP A 105 -13.70 16.22 7.27
CA ASP A 105 -14.14 15.74 8.58
C ASP A 105 -14.24 14.22 8.59
N LEU A 106 -14.77 13.63 7.51
CA LEU A 106 -14.84 12.18 7.32
C LEU A 106 -13.44 11.55 7.21
N TYR A 107 -12.49 12.20 6.52
CA TYR A 107 -11.11 11.79 6.45
C TYR A 107 -10.45 11.74 7.83
N ASN A 108 -10.56 12.84 8.60
CA ASN A 108 -10.01 12.89 9.96
C ASN A 108 -10.68 11.87 10.89
N GLN A 109 -12.00 11.70 10.79
CA GLN A 109 -12.74 10.67 11.52
C GLN A 109 -12.25 9.25 11.18
N ALA A 110 -12.00 8.97 9.91
CA ALA A 110 -11.52 7.66 9.49
C ALA A 110 -10.13 7.33 10.06
N ILE A 111 -9.23 8.32 10.10
CA ILE A 111 -7.92 8.17 10.77
C ILE A 111 -8.11 7.90 12.27
N ALA A 112 -8.98 8.67 12.95
CA ALA A 112 -9.25 8.48 14.37
C ALA A 112 -9.79 7.07 14.67
N LEU A 113 -10.73 6.56 13.86
CA LEU A 113 -11.23 5.19 13.96
C LEU A 113 -10.12 4.13 13.76
N SER A 114 -9.19 4.37 12.83
CA SER A 114 -8.04 3.49 12.65
C SER A 114 -7.10 3.53 13.86
N PHE A 115 -6.87 4.69 14.45
CA PHE A 115 -6.07 4.83 15.68
C PHE A 115 -6.73 4.10 16.86
N GLU A 116 -8.05 4.25 17.03
CA GLU A 116 -8.83 3.52 18.03
C GLU A 116 -8.70 2.00 17.84
N GLN A 117 -8.85 1.51 16.61
CA GLN A 117 -8.71 0.08 16.28
C GLN A 117 -7.37 -0.49 16.71
N TYR A 118 -6.29 0.27 16.56
CA TYR A 118 -4.94 -0.16 16.96
C TYR A 118 -4.58 0.23 18.39
N GLY A 119 -5.48 0.88 19.14
CA GLY A 119 -5.25 1.30 20.52
C GLY A 119 -4.12 2.32 20.67
N VAL A 120 -3.98 3.23 19.70
CA VAL A 120 -3.02 4.34 19.72
C VAL A 120 -3.76 5.68 19.84
N THR A 121 -3.07 6.69 20.36
CA THR A 121 -3.62 8.03 20.58
C THR A 121 -2.94 9.06 19.68
N GLY A 122 -3.43 10.31 19.69
CA GLY A 122 -2.82 11.42 18.96
C GLY A 122 -3.31 11.60 17.53
N ALA A 123 -4.49 11.08 17.17
CA ALA A 123 -5.08 11.22 15.84
C ALA A 123 -5.20 12.69 15.40
N ASP A 124 -5.60 13.60 16.32
CA ASP A 124 -5.75 15.03 16.02
C ASP A 124 -4.40 15.68 15.66
N THR A 125 -3.36 15.36 16.41
CA THR A 125 -2.00 15.85 16.11
C THR A 125 -1.48 15.28 14.79
N TYR A 126 -1.77 14.00 14.52
CA TYR A 126 -1.38 13.32 13.30
C TYR A 126 -2.08 13.94 12.09
N THR A 127 -3.39 14.18 12.14
CA THR A 127 -4.16 14.75 11.03
C THR A 127 -3.86 16.24 10.79
N ALA A 128 -3.31 16.94 11.78
CA ALA A 128 -2.86 18.33 11.63
C ALA A 128 -1.44 18.47 11.06
N ASN A 129 -0.73 17.37 10.82
CA ASN A 129 0.66 17.40 10.37
C ASN A 129 0.78 17.76 8.89
N THR A 130 1.41 18.92 8.63
CA THR A 130 1.61 19.50 7.29
C THR A 130 3.01 19.27 6.71
N THR A 131 3.89 18.59 7.42
CA THR A 131 5.32 18.47 7.09
C THR A 131 5.79 17.05 6.82
N ASP A 132 5.31 16.09 7.61
CA ASP A 132 5.74 14.70 7.46
C ASP A 132 5.14 14.11 6.18
N MET A 133 5.98 13.43 5.41
CA MET A 133 5.65 12.79 4.14
C MET A 133 6.38 11.45 4.06
N PRO A 134 6.02 10.55 3.13
CA PRO A 134 6.75 9.29 2.94
C PRO A 134 8.25 9.53 2.82
N GLN A 135 9.05 8.70 3.45
CA GLN A 135 10.51 8.81 3.35
C GLN A 135 11.05 8.04 2.13
N ALA A 136 12.29 8.34 1.74
CA ALA A 136 13.07 7.50 0.83
C ALA A 136 13.15 6.06 1.36
N TYR A 137 13.37 5.12 0.48
CA TYR A 137 13.55 3.73 0.87
C TYR A 137 15.02 3.37 0.92
N ASP A 138 15.50 3.04 2.11
CA ASP A 138 16.83 2.50 2.36
C ASP A 138 16.70 1.03 2.76
N ASP A 139 17.37 0.14 2.03
CA ASP A 139 17.33 -1.30 2.31
C ASP A 139 18.40 -1.66 3.35
N PRO A 140 18.06 -2.29 4.47
CA PRO A 140 19.04 -2.60 5.51
C PRO A 140 20.06 -3.68 5.10
N GLN A 141 19.84 -4.39 4.00
CA GLN A 141 20.64 -5.53 3.58
C GLN A 141 21.23 -5.40 2.17
N TYR A 142 20.57 -4.67 1.29
CA TYR A 142 20.90 -4.62 -0.14
C TYR A 142 20.82 -3.21 -0.71
N GLU A 143 21.87 -2.39 -0.53
CA GLU A 143 21.98 -1.00 -1.00
C GLU A 143 21.55 -0.81 -2.48
N TYR A 144 21.78 -1.83 -3.35
CA TYR A 144 21.37 -1.73 -4.76
C TYR A 144 19.84 -1.67 -4.96
N THR A 145 19.07 -1.84 -3.91
CA THR A 145 17.61 -1.75 -3.91
C THR A 145 17.08 -0.44 -3.33
N ASP A 146 17.96 0.43 -2.85
CA ASP A 146 17.60 1.74 -2.34
C ASP A 146 16.85 2.54 -3.42
N TYR A 147 16.03 3.45 -2.97
CA TYR A 147 15.28 4.33 -3.85
C TYR A 147 15.40 5.77 -3.35
N GLU A 148 16.07 6.60 -4.14
CA GLU A 148 16.33 8.00 -3.82
C GLU A 148 15.03 8.82 -3.81
N GLY A 149 14.77 9.52 -2.71
CA GLY A 149 13.61 10.36 -2.52
C GLY A 149 12.31 9.59 -2.23
N PRO A 150 11.29 10.28 -1.76
CA PRO A 150 9.98 9.70 -1.50
C PRO A 150 9.22 9.44 -2.81
N ARG A 151 8.41 8.37 -2.86
CA ARG A 151 7.51 8.11 -4.01
C ARG A 151 6.32 9.06 -4.06
N SER A 152 6.06 9.77 -2.97
CA SER A 152 5.01 10.78 -2.87
C SER A 152 5.44 11.90 -1.94
N THR A 153 5.01 13.09 -2.23
CA THR A 153 5.17 14.28 -1.37
C THR A 153 3.89 14.61 -0.61
N ILE A 154 2.96 13.65 -0.54
CA ILE A 154 1.70 13.86 0.15
C ILE A 154 1.92 13.91 1.66
N THR A 155 1.50 15.00 2.29
CA THR A 155 1.46 15.13 3.76
C THR A 155 0.15 14.57 4.30
N ILE A 156 0.04 14.47 5.63
CA ILE A 156 -1.16 13.92 6.27
C ILE A 156 -2.30 14.95 6.29
N ALA A 157 -2.00 16.20 6.60
CA ALA A 157 -3.00 17.24 6.74
C ALA A 157 -3.76 17.51 5.44
N TRP A 158 -5.07 17.69 5.57
CA TRP A 158 -5.95 18.06 4.47
C TRP A 158 -5.58 19.43 3.88
N GLU A 159 -5.60 19.56 2.56
CA GLU A 159 -5.42 20.83 1.86
C GLU A 159 -6.78 21.40 1.40
N GLU A 160 -7.00 22.70 1.67
CA GLU A 160 -8.25 23.37 1.34
C GLU A 160 -8.25 23.95 -0.07
N GLY A 161 -9.37 23.83 -0.77
CA GLY A 161 -9.61 24.39 -2.09
C GLY A 161 -9.68 23.36 -3.21
N ASP A 162 -10.34 23.73 -4.30
CA ASP A 162 -10.64 22.83 -5.42
C ASP A 162 -9.39 22.35 -6.16
N ASN A 163 -8.30 23.11 -6.11
CA ASN A 163 -7.03 22.74 -6.75
C ASN A 163 -6.34 21.52 -6.11
N TYR A 164 -6.79 21.11 -4.93
CA TYR A 164 -6.21 20.00 -4.17
C TYR A 164 -7.03 18.71 -4.23
N PHE A 165 -8.01 18.63 -5.12
CA PHE A 165 -8.86 17.45 -5.27
C PHE A 165 -8.04 16.16 -5.39
N GLU A 166 -7.12 16.11 -6.34
CA GLU A 166 -6.32 14.90 -6.61
C GLU A 166 -5.38 14.57 -5.44
N ARG A 167 -4.77 15.58 -4.82
CA ARG A 167 -3.92 15.40 -3.65
C ARG A 167 -4.70 14.90 -2.43
N ASN A 168 -5.93 15.39 -2.25
CA ASN A 168 -6.78 14.90 -1.18
C ASN A 168 -7.33 13.50 -1.46
N LEU A 169 -7.57 13.16 -2.71
CA LEU A 169 -7.88 11.77 -3.09
C LEU A 169 -6.70 10.83 -2.76
N GLU A 170 -5.47 11.22 -3.09
CA GLU A 170 -4.27 10.48 -2.71
C GLU A 170 -4.18 10.29 -1.19
N ARG A 171 -4.45 11.36 -0.38
CA ARG A 171 -4.48 11.27 1.09
C ARG A 171 -5.48 10.24 1.58
N ILE A 172 -6.70 10.31 1.10
CA ILE A 172 -7.77 9.38 1.48
C ILE A 172 -7.33 7.94 1.20
N ILE A 173 -6.87 7.67 -0.01
CA ILE A 173 -6.52 6.30 -0.43
C ILE A 173 -5.27 5.81 0.32
N THR A 174 -4.26 6.65 0.52
CA THR A 174 -3.06 6.31 1.28
C THR A 174 -3.39 5.95 2.73
N GLN A 175 -4.19 6.76 3.40
CA GLN A 175 -4.58 6.49 4.80
C GLN A 175 -5.54 5.28 4.91
N LYS A 176 -6.43 5.09 3.93
CA LYS A 176 -7.26 3.89 3.81
C LYS A 176 -6.41 2.63 3.64
N TRP A 177 -5.38 2.70 2.78
CA TRP A 177 -4.44 1.59 2.56
C TRP A 177 -3.71 1.19 3.85
N ILE A 178 -3.22 2.16 4.63
CA ILE A 178 -2.60 1.90 5.93
C ILE A 178 -3.62 1.28 6.90
N ALA A 179 -4.83 1.84 6.99
CA ALA A 179 -5.88 1.36 7.89
C ALA A 179 -6.34 -0.08 7.57
N ASN A 180 -6.30 -0.46 6.29
CA ASN A 180 -6.73 -1.78 5.81
C ASN A 180 -5.66 -2.86 5.89
N PHE A 181 -4.45 -2.56 6.39
CA PHE A 181 -3.46 -3.62 6.58
C PHE A 181 -4.01 -4.70 7.56
N PRO A 182 -3.97 -6.01 7.22
CA PRO A 182 -3.27 -6.65 6.09
C PRO A 182 -4.19 -7.09 4.91
N LEU A 183 -5.25 -6.38 4.60
CA LEU A 183 -6.19 -6.71 3.51
C LEU A 183 -5.58 -6.43 2.13
N GLY A 184 -4.65 -7.28 1.67
CA GLY A 184 -3.87 -7.05 0.46
C GLY A 184 -4.71 -7.03 -0.84
N VAL A 185 -5.79 -7.80 -0.92
CA VAL A 185 -6.67 -7.82 -2.11
C VAL A 185 -7.43 -6.50 -2.25
N GLU A 186 -7.90 -5.94 -1.13
CA GLU A 186 -8.55 -4.63 -1.10
C GLU A 186 -7.56 -3.53 -1.49
N ALA A 187 -6.37 -3.54 -0.90
CA ALA A 187 -5.29 -2.61 -1.25
C ALA A 187 -4.95 -2.64 -2.76
N TRP A 188 -4.85 -3.85 -3.34
CA TRP A 188 -4.61 -4.02 -4.77
C TRP A 188 -5.78 -3.50 -5.63
N SER A 189 -7.02 -3.69 -5.19
CA SER A 189 -8.21 -3.19 -5.89
C SER A 189 -8.24 -1.67 -5.92
N GLU A 190 -7.95 -1.02 -4.80
CA GLU A 190 -7.84 0.43 -4.70
C GLU A 190 -6.71 1.00 -5.56
N TYR A 191 -5.53 0.39 -5.50
CA TYR A 191 -4.40 0.78 -6.33
C TYR A 191 -4.74 0.74 -7.83
N ARG A 192 -5.38 -0.32 -8.29
CA ARG A 192 -5.79 -0.42 -9.72
C ARG A 192 -6.83 0.62 -10.11
N ARG A 193 -7.74 0.96 -9.19
CA ARG A 193 -8.81 1.93 -9.42
C ARG A 193 -8.29 3.37 -9.43
N THR A 194 -7.38 3.70 -8.52
CA THR A 194 -6.98 5.08 -8.23
C THR A 194 -5.54 5.41 -8.65
N GLY A 195 -4.66 4.44 -8.74
CA GLY A 195 -3.22 4.63 -8.88
C GLY A 195 -2.50 4.92 -7.57
N TYR A 196 -3.22 4.99 -6.45
CA TYR A 196 -2.68 5.30 -5.12
C TYR A 196 -2.69 4.10 -4.18
N PRO A 197 -1.77 4.08 -3.19
CA PRO A 197 -0.63 4.99 -3.03
C PRO A 197 0.41 4.81 -4.13
N HIS A 198 1.31 5.78 -4.31
CA HIS A 198 2.47 5.61 -5.19
C HIS A 198 3.43 4.58 -4.61
N LEU A 199 3.62 3.47 -5.31
CA LEU A 199 4.44 2.36 -4.87
C LEU A 199 5.83 2.39 -5.51
N LEU A 200 6.80 1.76 -4.84
CA LEU A 200 8.15 1.59 -5.35
C LEU A 200 8.16 0.68 -6.60
N PRO A 201 8.96 0.98 -7.62
CA PRO A 201 9.10 0.11 -8.78
C PRO A 201 9.59 -1.28 -8.39
N VAL A 202 9.16 -2.32 -9.12
CA VAL A 202 9.64 -3.68 -8.93
C VAL A 202 11.12 -3.78 -9.30
N ILE A 203 11.97 -4.33 -8.41
CA ILE A 203 13.43 -4.43 -8.65
C ILE A 203 13.73 -5.32 -9.85
N LYS A 204 13.21 -6.56 -9.84
CA LYS A 204 13.38 -7.51 -10.95
C LYS A 204 12.04 -7.93 -11.50
N ASN A 205 11.68 -7.34 -12.63
CA ASN A 205 10.47 -7.69 -13.35
C ASN A 205 10.73 -8.90 -14.26
N LYS A 206 10.22 -10.07 -13.89
CA LYS A 206 10.38 -11.32 -14.63
C LYS A 206 9.21 -11.60 -15.60
N SER A 207 8.36 -10.62 -15.89
CA SER A 207 7.18 -10.79 -16.76
C SER A 207 7.51 -10.81 -18.26
N GLY A 208 8.77 -10.60 -18.65
CA GLY A 208 9.13 -10.48 -20.07
C GLY A 208 8.52 -9.26 -20.75
N GLY A 209 8.24 -8.18 -20.02
CA GLY A 209 7.63 -6.96 -20.53
C GLY A 209 6.09 -6.97 -20.54
N ALA A 210 5.46 -8.05 -20.08
CA ALA A 210 4.00 -8.14 -20.01
C ALA A 210 3.38 -7.27 -18.93
N ILE A 211 4.13 -6.95 -17.87
CA ILE A 211 3.71 -6.10 -16.75
C ILE A 211 4.67 -4.93 -16.68
N ASP A 212 4.13 -3.73 -16.54
CA ASP A 212 4.91 -2.53 -16.34
C ASP A 212 5.59 -2.53 -14.95
N THR A 213 6.86 -2.09 -14.90
CA THR A 213 7.67 -2.15 -13.69
C THR A 213 7.17 -1.16 -12.62
N ASP A 214 6.68 0.01 -13.04
CA ASP A 214 6.20 1.07 -12.14
C ASP A 214 4.73 0.90 -11.73
N HIS A 215 3.95 0.15 -12.51
CA HIS A 215 2.49 0.14 -12.36
C HIS A 215 1.92 -1.21 -11.91
N MET A 216 2.77 -2.17 -11.59
CA MET A 216 2.40 -3.48 -11.04
C MET A 216 1.38 -4.27 -11.88
N ILE A 217 1.00 -5.43 -11.38
CA ILE A 217 0.02 -6.31 -12.01
C ILE A 217 -1.37 -5.69 -11.96
N ARG A 218 -2.07 -5.63 -13.11
CA ARG A 218 -3.41 -5.03 -13.28
C ARG A 218 -4.54 -6.04 -13.19
N ARG A 219 -4.29 -7.31 -13.54
CA ARG A 219 -5.24 -8.41 -13.44
C ARG A 219 -4.53 -9.76 -13.34
N LEU A 220 -5.24 -10.75 -12.89
CA LEU A 220 -4.82 -12.14 -13.06
C LEU A 220 -5.21 -12.62 -14.44
N TRP A 221 -4.39 -13.45 -15.10
CA TRP A 221 -4.79 -14.14 -16.32
C TRP A 221 -5.83 -15.20 -16.01
N TYR A 222 -6.52 -15.66 -17.03
CA TYR A 222 -7.48 -16.72 -16.86
C TYR A 222 -6.77 -18.05 -16.48
N PRO A 223 -7.38 -18.89 -15.63
CA PRO A 223 -6.80 -20.16 -15.24
C PRO A 223 -6.56 -21.07 -16.46
N PRO A 224 -5.46 -21.84 -16.49
CA PRO A 224 -5.16 -22.74 -17.61
C PRO A 224 -6.29 -23.73 -17.92
N ILE A 225 -7.06 -24.14 -16.92
CA ILE A 225 -8.19 -25.05 -17.09
C ILE A 225 -9.27 -24.48 -18.03
N GLU A 226 -9.47 -23.17 -18.07
CA GLU A 226 -10.41 -22.53 -19.00
C GLU A 226 -10.00 -22.75 -20.46
N TYR A 227 -8.71 -22.78 -20.73
CA TYR A 227 -8.18 -23.02 -22.08
C TYR A 227 -8.31 -24.47 -22.51
N SER A 228 -8.34 -25.43 -21.59
CA SER A 228 -8.51 -26.86 -21.90
C SER A 228 -9.96 -27.30 -21.94
N GLU A 229 -10.81 -26.78 -21.05
CA GLU A 229 -12.16 -27.30 -20.86
C GLU A 229 -13.27 -26.34 -21.35
N ASN A 230 -12.96 -25.05 -21.55
CA ASN A 230 -13.94 -24.02 -21.91
C ASN A 230 -13.45 -23.11 -23.03
N LEU A 231 -12.77 -23.70 -24.04
CA LEU A 231 -12.06 -22.97 -25.10
C LEU A 231 -12.92 -21.98 -25.87
N SER A 232 -14.19 -22.31 -26.14
CA SER A 232 -15.10 -21.41 -26.87
C SER A 232 -15.38 -20.12 -26.11
N ASN A 233 -15.69 -20.22 -24.82
CA ASN A 233 -15.99 -19.06 -23.96
C ASN A 233 -14.76 -18.25 -23.65
N ILE A 234 -13.61 -18.91 -23.40
CA ILE A 234 -12.37 -18.19 -23.12
C ILE A 234 -11.89 -17.36 -24.31
N LYS A 235 -12.08 -17.85 -25.54
CA LYS A 235 -11.79 -17.07 -26.76
C LYS A 235 -12.66 -15.82 -26.87
N LEU A 236 -13.94 -15.91 -26.53
CA LEU A 236 -14.83 -14.76 -26.48
C LEU A 236 -14.41 -13.78 -25.37
N ALA A 237 -14.14 -14.29 -24.18
CA ALA A 237 -13.71 -13.47 -23.03
C ALA A 237 -12.38 -12.73 -23.30
N THR A 238 -11.39 -13.41 -23.87
CA THR A 238 -10.11 -12.77 -24.23
C THR A 238 -10.28 -11.75 -25.35
N GLY A 239 -11.19 -11.97 -26.29
CA GLY A 239 -11.53 -10.97 -27.32
C GLY A 239 -12.11 -9.68 -26.75
N MET A 240 -12.76 -9.71 -25.58
CA MET A 240 -13.33 -8.54 -24.93
C MET A 240 -12.33 -7.78 -24.05
N LEU A 241 -11.14 -8.32 -23.76
CA LEU A 241 -10.16 -7.69 -22.89
C LEU A 241 -9.53 -6.41 -23.47
N GLY A 242 -9.53 -6.28 -24.80
CA GLY A 242 -8.82 -5.18 -25.47
C GLY A 242 -7.30 -5.29 -25.45
N GLY A 243 -6.76 -6.46 -25.07
CA GLY A 243 -5.34 -6.78 -25.02
C GLY A 243 -5.11 -8.26 -24.73
N PRO A 244 -3.83 -8.72 -24.65
CA PRO A 244 -3.51 -10.12 -24.39
C PRO A 244 -3.97 -10.55 -22.99
N ASP A 245 -4.21 -11.85 -22.81
CA ASP A 245 -4.50 -12.42 -21.49
C ASP A 245 -3.23 -12.51 -20.63
N ASN A 246 -2.87 -11.40 -20.02
CA ASN A 246 -1.73 -11.30 -19.12
C ASN A 246 -1.97 -10.28 -18.00
N GLY A 247 -1.00 -10.18 -17.09
CA GLY A 247 -1.09 -9.30 -15.92
C GLY A 247 -1.02 -7.80 -16.21
N GLY A 248 -0.58 -7.37 -17.39
CA GLY A 248 -0.47 -5.97 -17.77
C GLY A 248 -1.71 -5.40 -18.45
N THR A 249 -2.62 -6.25 -18.95
CA THR A 249 -3.83 -5.80 -19.61
C THR A 249 -4.81 -5.19 -18.61
N ARG A 250 -5.22 -3.95 -18.87
CA ARG A 250 -6.17 -3.20 -18.01
C ARG A 250 -7.59 -3.71 -18.23
N LEU A 251 -8.36 -3.75 -17.15
CA LEU A 251 -9.79 -4.06 -17.21
C LEU A 251 -10.59 -2.84 -17.70
N TRP A 252 -11.80 -3.03 -18.16
CA TRP A 252 -12.66 -1.99 -18.76
C TRP A 252 -12.89 -0.78 -17.85
N TRP A 253 -12.88 -0.97 -16.54
CA TRP A 253 -13.05 0.08 -15.53
C TRP A 253 -11.74 0.73 -15.10
N ASP A 254 -10.58 0.14 -15.37
CA ASP A 254 -9.26 0.65 -15.07
C ASP A 254 -8.85 1.71 -16.11
N LYS A 255 -9.45 2.91 -16.01
CA LYS A 255 -9.34 3.98 -17.01
C LYS A 255 -8.47 5.15 -16.57
N LYS A 256 -8.18 5.29 -15.28
CA LYS A 256 -7.38 6.40 -14.80
C LYS A 256 -5.99 6.33 -15.45
N PRO A 257 -5.49 7.42 -16.05
CA PRO A 257 -4.10 7.50 -16.47
C PRO A 257 -3.20 7.20 -15.27
N TYR A 258 -2.08 6.56 -15.50
CA TYR A 258 -1.08 6.45 -14.45
C TYR A 258 -0.67 7.87 -14.04
N ALA A 259 -0.82 8.22 -12.77
CA ALA A 259 -0.23 9.42 -12.24
C ALA A 259 1.29 9.25 -12.33
N ASN A 260 1.97 10.12 -13.05
CA ASN A 260 3.42 10.18 -12.93
C ASN A 260 3.71 10.66 -11.51
N PRO A 261 4.60 9.98 -10.79
CA PRO A 261 5.02 10.38 -9.46
C PRO A 261 5.71 11.72 -9.46
#